data_155a242121b6c01df6545d8ca22c045b
#
_entry.id   155a242121b6c01df6545d8ca22c045b
#
_cell.length_a   1.000
_cell.length_b   1.000
_cell.length_c   1.000
_cell.angle_alpha   90.00
_cell.angle_beta   90.00
_cell.angle_gamma   90.00
#
_symmetry.space_group_name_H-M   'P 1'
#
loop_
_entity.id
_entity.type
_entity.pdbx_description
1 polymer ?
#
loop_
_entity_poly.entity_id
_entity_poly.type
_entity_poly.pdbx_seq_one_letter_code
_entity_poly.pdbx_strand_id
1 'polypeptide(L)'
;MTIISGGQTGADRAALDFARARGIPTGGWVPKGRLAEDGRIPEHYPGLVECDSAEPAVRTALNVRDSDATLILSHGPLSGGSLLTREEATRWGRPALHLDLDELALPAAADRLRGWLATVRPGILNVAGPRASRDPRIYAATGAVLALALLDDGGSS
;
A
#
# COMPACT_ATOMS: atom_id res chain seq x y z
N MET A 1 4.35 13.88 -0.55
CA MET A 1 3.92 12.56 -1.06
C MET A 1 2.54 12.23 -0.51
N THR A 2 1.70 11.70 -1.36
CA THR A 2 0.39 11.16 -0.97
C THR A 2 0.47 9.65 -0.98
N ILE A 3 -0.12 8.99 0.02
CA ILE A 3 -0.21 7.53 0.08
C ILE A 3 -1.64 7.11 -0.25
N ILE A 4 -1.78 6.23 -1.24
CA ILE A 4 -3.07 5.67 -1.61
C ILE A 4 -3.07 4.16 -1.43
N SER A 5 -4.25 3.59 -1.24
CA SER A 5 -4.44 2.15 -1.21
C SER A 5 -5.89 1.79 -1.49
N GLY A 6 -6.17 0.49 -1.58
CA GLY A 6 -7.51 -0.01 -1.85
C GLY A 6 -8.40 -0.15 -0.62
N GLY A 7 -7.90 0.19 0.56
CA GLY A 7 -8.71 0.17 1.79
C GLY A 7 -9.02 -1.21 2.38
N GLN A 8 -8.49 -2.29 1.81
CA GLN A 8 -8.68 -3.63 2.35
C GLN A 8 -7.94 -3.76 3.70
N THR A 9 -8.35 -4.72 4.53
CA THR A 9 -7.61 -5.06 5.75
C THR A 9 -6.16 -5.43 5.42
N GLY A 10 -5.30 -5.45 6.42
CA GLY A 10 -3.90 -5.82 6.24
C GLY A 10 -3.05 -4.66 5.73
N ALA A 11 -2.28 -4.89 4.67
CA ALA A 11 -1.31 -3.92 4.18
C ALA A 11 -1.95 -2.60 3.75
N ASP A 12 -3.06 -2.65 3.03
CA ASP A 12 -3.76 -1.45 2.55
C ASP A 12 -4.14 -0.53 3.70
N ARG A 13 -4.78 -1.10 4.71
CA ARG A 13 -5.27 -0.32 5.86
C ARG A 13 -4.13 0.17 6.74
N ALA A 14 -3.08 -0.64 6.88
CA ALA A 14 -1.90 -0.23 7.62
C ALA A 14 -1.25 1.01 7.01
N ALA A 15 -1.18 1.08 5.68
CA ALA A 15 -0.62 2.24 5.00
C ALA A 15 -1.46 3.50 5.25
N LEU A 16 -2.78 3.38 5.20
CA LEU A 16 -3.67 4.50 5.47
C LEU A 16 -3.57 4.97 6.93
N ASP A 17 -3.53 4.03 7.88
CA ASP A 17 -3.39 4.34 9.30
C ASP A 17 -2.06 5.02 9.58
N PHE A 18 -0.97 4.52 9.00
CA PHE A 18 0.35 5.12 9.13
C PHE A 18 0.33 6.57 8.62
N ALA A 19 -0.18 6.77 7.40
CA ALA A 19 -0.21 8.08 6.77
C ALA A 19 -1.03 9.09 7.60
N ARG A 20 -2.22 8.68 8.07
CA ARG A 20 -3.04 9.55 8.92
C ARG A 20 -2.32 9.96 10.20
N ALA A 21 -1.66 9.01 10.84
CA ALA A 21 -0.94 9.29 12.08
C ALA A 21 0.21 10.28 11.88
N ARG A 22 0.72 10.42 10.66
CA ARG A 22 1.84 11.29 10.32
C ARG A 22 1.44 12.55 9.59
N GLY A 23 0.16 12.76 9.35
CA GLY A 23 -0.30 13.91 8.58
C GLY A 23 0.04 13.83 7.09
N ILE A 24 0.31 12.64 6.57
CA ILE A 24 0.53 12.42 5.15
C ILE A 24 -0.84 12.30 4.46
N PRO A 25 -1.08 13.04 3.36
CA PRO A 25 -2.35 12.93 2.65
C PRO A 25 -2.62 11.51 2.17
N THR A 26 -3.89 11.10 2.23
CA THR A 26 -4.32 9.76 1.83
C THR A 26 -5.36 9.84 0.72
N GLY A 27 -5.55 8.73 0.04
CA GLY A 27 -6.59 8.58 -0.98
C GLY A 27 -6.61 7.16 -1.51
N GLY A 28 -7.28 7.00 -2.64
CA GLY A 28 -7.33 5.75 -3.35
C GLY A 28 -8.73 5.35 -3.77
N TRP A 29 -8.78 4.47 -4.76
CA TRP A 29 -10.02 3.87 -5.23
C TRP A 29 -10.37 2.68 -4.35
N VAL A 30 -11.64 2.58 -3.99
CA VAL A 30 -12.19 1.44 -3.23
C VAL A 30 -13.35 0.84 -4.02
N PRO A 31 -13.72 -0.43 -3.75
CA PRO A 31 -14.83 -1.04 -4.45
C PRO A 31 -16.15 -0.32 -4.19
N LYS A 32 -17.06 -0.40 -5.17
CA LYS A 32 -18.42 0.09 -5.00
C LYS A 32 -19.06 -0.54 -3.76
N GLY A 33 -19.69 0.30 -2.93
CA GLY A 33 -20.22 -0.13 -1.63
C GLY A 33 -19.21 -0.03 -0.51
N ARG A 34 -17.95 0.34 -0.79
CA ARG A 34 -16.87 0.45 0.21
C ARG A 34 -16.66 -0.84 0.99
N LEU A 35 -16.77 -1.99 0.29
CA LEU A 35 -16.67 -3.29 0.97
C LEU A 35 -15.23 -3.77 1.09
N ALA A 36 -14.88 -4.21 2.28
CA ALA A 36 -13.66 -4.94 2.59
C ALA A 36 -14.06 -6.26 3.27
N GLU A 37 -13.09 -7.12 3.56
CA GLU A 37 -13.43 -8.43 4.15
C GLU A 37 -14.06 -8.30 5.55
N ASP A 38 -13.78 -7.21 6.26
CA ASP A 38 -14.32 -6.96 7.60
C ASP A 38 -15.59 -6.10 7.59
N GLY A 39 -16.16 -5.83 6.43
CA GLY A 39 -17.35 -5.02 6.26
C GLY A 39 -17.07 -3.71 5.53
N ARG A 40 -17.87 -2.69 5.79
CA ARG A 40 -17.72 -1.40 5.13
C ARG A 40 -16.45 -0.70 5.61
N ILE A 41 -15.67 -0.19 4.66
CA ILE A 41 -14.45 0.57 4.96
C ILE A 41 -14.85 1.84 5.73
N PRO A 42 -14.21 2.09 6.91
CA PRO A 42 -14.59 3.23 7.74
C PRO A 42 -14.51 4.56 7.02
N GLU A 43 -15.46 5.44 7.34
CA GLU A 43 -15.56 6.77 6.71
C GLU A 43 -14.44 7.72 7.13
N HIS A 44 -13.73 7.41 8.20
CA HIS A 44 -12.68 8.29 8.72
C HIS A 44 -11.40 8.31 7.88
N TYR A 45 -11.32 7.51 6.82
CA TYR A 45 -10.20 7.56 5.89
C TYR A 45 -10.47 8.60 4.81
N PRO A 46 -9.79 9.76 4.85
CA PRO A 46 -10.04 10.79 3.85
C PRO A 46 -9.50 10.45 2.47
N GLY A 47 -10.17 10.94 1.45
CA GLY A 47 -9.70 10.80 0.08
C GLY A 47 -10.03 9.48 -0.62
N LEU A 48 -10.72 8.55 0.04
CA LEU A 48 -11.14 7.31 -0.60
C LEU A 48 -12.35 7.57 -1.50
N VAL A 49 -12.30 7.05 -2.72
CA VAL A 49 -13.35 7.23 -3.72
C VAL A 49 -13.83 5.87 -4.20
N GLU A 50 -15.15 5.66 -4.19
CA GLU A 50 -15.73 4.44 -4.74
C GLU A 50 -15.61 4.43 -6.25
N CYS A 51 -15.16 3.29 -6.80
CA CYS A 51 -15.22 3.08 -8.24
C CYS A 51 -16.58 2.49 -8.64
N ASP A 52 -16.80 2.32 -9.94
CA ASP A 52 -18.10 1.87 -10.46
C ASP A 52 -18.33 0.36 -10.33
N SER A 53 -17.36 -0.38 -9.81
CA SER A 53 -17.42 -1.83 -9.70
C SER A 53 -17.20 -2.27 -8.25
N ALA A 54 -17.93 -3.30 -7.85
CA ALA A 54 -17.73 -3.97 -6.57
C ALA A 54 -16.56 -4.96 -6.61
N GLU A 55 -16.02 -5.28 -7.80
CA GLU A 55 -14.92 -6.22 -7.94
C GLU A 55 -13.59 -5.61 -7.48
N PRO A 56 -12.89 -6.26 -6.55
CA PRO A 56 -11.61 -5.75 -6.04
C PRO A 56 -10.54 -5.52 -7.11
N ALA A 57 -10.55 -6.34 -8.17
CA ALA A 57 -9.58 -6.21 -9.25
C ALA A 57 -9.67 -4.85 -9.96
N VAL A 58 -10.86 -4.28 -10.07
CA VAL A 58 -11.05 -2.99 -10.75
C VAL A 58 -10.37 -1.87 -9.96
N ARG A 59 -10.61 -1.79 -8.64
CA ARG A 59 -9.98 -0.73 -7.82
C ARG A 59 -8.46 -0.93 -7.78
N THR A 60 -7.98 -2.18 -7.84
CA THR A 60 -6.54 -2.46 -7.87
C THR A 60 -5.91 -1.86 -9.12
N ALA A 61 -6.51 -2.07 -10.28
CA ALA A 61 -6.02 -1.51 -11.53
C ALA A 61 -6.04 0.02 -11.51
N LEU A 62 -7.11 0.61 -10.98
CA LEU A 62 -7.25 2.07 -10.90
C LEU A 62 -6.19 2.70 -9.97
N ASN A 63 -5.91 2.09 -8.84
CA ASN A 63 -4.89 2.59 -7.92
C ASN A 63 -3.50 2.54 -8.54
N VAL A 64 -3.17 1.49 -9.25
CA VAL A 64 -1.90 1.41 -9.96
C VAL A 64 -1.82 2.47 -11.05
N ARG A 65 -2.87 2.59 -11.86
CA ARG A 65 -2.92 3.56 -12.96
C ARG A 65 -2.71 5.00 -12.48
N ASP A 66 -3.34 5.36 -11.36
CA ASP A 66 -3.40 6.73 -10.88
C ASP A 66 -2.30 7.06 -9.86
N SER A 67 -1.38 6.13 -9.60
CA SER A 67 -0.20 6.38 -8.78
C SER A 67 1.04 6.54 -9.65
N ASP A 68 2.09 7.10 -9.04
CA ASP A 68 3.40 7.22 -9.70
C ASP A 68 4.23 5.96 -9.51
N ALA A 69 4.00 5.23 -8.43
CA ALA A 69 4.73 4.02 -8.10
C ALA A 69 3.93 3.17 -7.11
N THR A 70 4.22 1.88 -7.08
CA THR A 70 3.52 0.93 -6.20
C THR A 70 4.52 0.18 -5.34
N LEU A 71 4.25 0.16 -4.03
CA LEU A 71 4.96 -0.66 -3.04
C LEU A 71 4.08 -1.84 -2.68
N ILE A 72 4.64 -3.05 -2.75
CA ILE A 72 3.92 -4.26 -2.38
C ILE A 72 4.71 -4.97 -1.29
N LEU A 73 4.07 -5.23 -0.15
CA LEU A 73 4.68 -5.97 0.96
C LEU A 73 3.99 -7.31 1.09
N SER A 74 4.75 -8.34 1.41
CA SER A 74 4.22 -9.68 1.63
C SER A 74 5.13 -10.47 2.56
N HIS A 75 4.63 -11.58 3.09
CA HIS A 75 5.46 -12.65 3.65
C HIS A 75 5.39 -13.79 2.63
N GLY A 76 6.47 -14.02 1.93
CA GLY A 76 6.53 -15.01 0.86
C GLY A 76 6.17 -14.46 -0.52
N PRO A 77 6.02 -15.35 -1.51
CA PRO A 77 5.72 -14.96 -2.89
C PRO A 77 4.38 -14.25 -3.01
N LEU A 78 4.27 -13.40 -4.03
CA LEU A 78 3.00 -12.72 -4.33
C LEU A 78 1.96 -13.71 -4.85
N SER A 79 0.72 -13.51 -4.41
CA SER A 79 -0.43 -14.31 -4.85
C SER A 79 -1.68 -13.45 -4.82
N GLY A 80 -2.76 -13.93 -5.45
CA GLY A 80 -4.05 -13.25 -5.43
C GLY A 80 -3.97 -11.80 -5.84
N GLY A 81 -4.56 -10.92 -5.02
CA GLY A 81 -4.62 -9.48 -5.30
C GLY A 81 -3.26 -8.80 -5.34
N SER A 82 -2.29 -9.26 -4.55
CA SER A 82 -0.94 -8.70 -4.55
C SER A 82 -0.20 -9.02 -5.85
N LEU A 83 -0.37 -10.22 -6.38
CA LEU A 83 0.19 -10.59 -7.68
C LEU A 83 -0.46 -9.76 -8.79
N LEU A 84 -1.78 -9.60 -8.74
CA LEU A 84 -2.49 -8.76 -9.70
C LEU A 84 -1.98 -7.32 -9.67
N THR A 85 -1.71 -6.79 -8.49
CA THR A 85 -1.16 -5.44 -8.34
C THR A 85 0.16 -5.30 -9.09
N ARG A 86 1.06 -6.29 -8.96
CA ARG A 86 2.33 -6.26 -9.69
C ARG A 86 2.13 -6.37 -11.20
N GLU A 87 1.22 -7.24 -11.63
CA GLU A 87 0.90 -7.37 -13.04
C GLU A 87 0.34 -6.07 -13.63
N GLU A 88 -0.50 -5.38 -12.89
CA GLU A 88 -1.03 -4.08 -13.30
C GLU A 88 0.07 -3.02 -13.37
N ALA A 89 1.01 -3.02 -12.43
CA ALA A 89 2.14 -2.09 -12.49
C ALA A 89 2.96 -2.29 -13.77
N THR A 90 3.21 -3.53 -14.14
CA THR A 90 3.89 -3.86 -15.39
C THR A 90 3.08 -3.38 -16.60
N ARG A 91 1.78 -3.63 -16.59
CA ARG A 91 0.88 -3.24 -17.67
C ARG A 91 0.87 -1.73 -17.90
N TRP A 92 0.86 -0.94 -16.83
CA TRP A 92 0.82 0.51 -16.90
C TRP A 92 2.21 1.15 -17.00
N GLY A 93 3.27 0.35 -16.98
CA GLY A 93 4.65 0.86 -17.02
C GLY A 93 5.01 1.70 -15.81
N ARG A 94 4.44 1.39 -14.64
CA ARG A 94 4.72 2.10 -13.40
C ARG A 94 5.78 1.36 -12.58
N PRO A 95 6.71 2.08 -11.92
CA PRO A 95 7.66 1.44 -11.02
C PRO A 95 6.96 0.67 -9.91
N ALA A 96 7.49 -0.52 -9.57
CA ALA A 96 6.98 -1.31 -8.47
C ALA A 96 8.13 -1.89 -7.67
N LEU A 97 8.00 -1.88 -6.35
CA LEU A 97 8.93 -2.52 -5.43
C LEU A 97 8.18 -3.57 -4.63
N HIS A 98 8.66 -4.80 -4.68
CA HIS A 98 8.14 -5.88 -3.83
C HIS A 98 9.12 -6.14 -2.69
N LEU A 99 8.64 -6.05 -1.45
CA LEU A 99 9.39 -6.39 -0.26
C LEU A 99 8.83 -7.69 0.32
N ASP A 100 9.60 -8.76 0.21
CA ASP A 100 9.26 -10.05 0.80
C ASP A 100 9.85 -10.11 2.21
N LEU A 101 8.99 -10.00 3.22
CA LEU A 101 9.39 -9.90 4.62
C LEU A 101 9.73 -11.27 5.23
N ASP A 102 9.59 -12.36 4.47
CA ASP A 102 10.18 -13.65 4.84
C ASP A 102 11.67 -13.70 4.50
N GLU A 103 12.10 -12.93 3.50
CA GLU A 103 13.49 -12.86 3.08
C GLU A 103 14.25 -11.67 3.67
N LEU A 104 13.55 -10.58 3.94
CA LEU A 104 14.15 -9.35 4.45
C LEU A 104 13.69 -9.08 5.88
N ALA A 105 14.63 -8.84 6.78
CA ALA A 105 14.31 -8.28 8.09
C ALA A 105 13.75 -6.87 7.93
N LEU A 106 12.97 -6.39 8.89
CA LEU A 106 12.30 -5.09 8.80
C LEU A 106 13.28 -3.95 8.52
N PRO A 107 14.44 -3.85 9.20
CA PRO A 107 15.40 -2.77 8.90
C PRO A 107 15.93 -2.83 7.46
N ALA A 108 16.22 -4.01 6.96
CA ALA A 108 16.70 -4.18 5.58
C ALA A 108 15.61 -3.81 4.56
N ALA A 109 14.37 -4.21 4.82
CA ALA A 109 13.24 -3.82 3.98
C ALA A 109 13.06 -2.30 3.97
N ALA A 110 13.16 -1.67 5.13
CA ALA A 110 13.04 -0.21 5.24
C ALA A 110 14.17 0.51 4.49
N ASP A 111 15.39 0.01 4.57
CA ASP A 111 16.53 0.58 3.83
C ASP A 111 16.30 0.48 2.33
N ARG A 112 15.80 -0.66 1.86
CA ARG A 112 15.49 -0.85 0.45
C ARG A 112 14.39 0.11 -0.01
N LEU A 113 13.34 0.25 0.79
CA LEU A 113 12.27 1.20 0.50
C LEU A 113 12.79 2.64 0.43
N ARG A 114 13.61 3.03 1.40
CA ARG A 114 14.19 4.39 1.45
C ARG A 114 15.00 4.68 0.20
N GLY A 115 15.86 3.76 -0.21
CA GLY A 115 16.67 3.94 -1.42
C GLY A 115 15.83 4.02 -2.69
N TRP A 116 14.80 3.18 -2.79
CA TRP A 116 13.89 3.19 -3.93
C TRP A 116 13.09 4.48 -4.01
N LEU A 117 12.58 4.98 -2.89
CA LEU A 117 11.86 6.25 -2.85
C LEU A 117 12.76 7.42 -3.23
N ALA A 118 14.02 7.40 -2.82
CA ALA A 118 14.99 8.44 -3.19
C ALA A 118 15.26 8.46 -4.71
N THR A 119 15.16 7.32 -5.38
CA THR A 119 15.35 7.19 -6.81
C THR A 119 14.08 7.56 -7.59
N VAL A 120 12.95 7.00 -7.20
CA VAL A 120 11.68 7.16 -7.94
C VAL A 120 10.99 8.48 -7.63
N ARG A 121 11.06 8.93 -6.40
CA ARG A 121 10.45 10.19 -5.92
C ARG A 121 8.97 10.31 -6.29
N PRO A 122 8.12 9.34 -5.88
CA PRO A 122 6.71 9.39 -6.27
C PRO A 122 5.98 10.53 -5.58
N GLY A 123 5.15 11.25 -6.33
CA GLY A 123 4.19 12.19 -5.75
C GLY A 123 3.03 11.42 -5.11
N ILE A 124 2.61 10.34 -5.76
CA ILE A 124 1.55 9.44 -5.27
C ILE A 124 2.11 8.03 -5.20
N LEU A 125 2.16 7.47 -3.99
CA LEU A 125 2.61 6.11 -3.73
C LEU A 125 1.42 5.22 -3.42
N ASN A 126 1.20 4.20 -4.23
CA ASN A 126 0.23 3.15 -3.96
C ASN A 126 0.87 2.08 -3.10
N VAL A 127 0.23 1.71 -1.99
CA VAL A 127 0.72 0.63 -1.11
C VAL A 127 -0.28 -0.51 -1.13
N ALA A 128 0.21 -1.70 -1.37
CA ALA A 128 -0.61 -2.90 -1.49
C ALA A 128 0.05 -4.09 -0.80
N GLY A 129 -0.72 -5.13 -0.58
CA GLY A 129 -0.27 -6.37 0.03
C GLY A 129 -1.46 -7.24 0.41
N PRO A 130 -1.22 -8.37 1.05
CA PRO A 130 -2.29 -9.28 1.42
C PRO A 130 -3.23 -8.67 2.46
N ARG A 131 -4.47 -9.16 2.45
CA ARG A 131 -5.45 -8.85 3.48
C ARG A 131 -5.14 -9.62 4.77
N ALA A 132 -5.69 -9.14 5.89
CA ALA A 132 -5.38 -9.68 7.21
C ALA A 132 -5.74 -11.17 7.35
N SER A 133 -6.81 -11.65 6.71
CA SER A 133 -7.19 -13.05 6.79
C SER A 133 -6.19 -13.98 6.11
N ARG A 134 -5.46 -13.48 5.12
CA ARG A 134 -4.40 -14.24 4.44
C ARG A 134 -3.06 -14.16 5.15
N ASP A 135 -2.80 -13.02 5.78
CA ASP A 135 -1.54 -12.77 6.48
C ASP A 135 -1.82 -11.88 7.69
N PRO A 136 -2.07 -12.48 8.87
CA PRO A 136 -2.36 -11.71 10.08
C PRO A 136 -1.21 -10.81 10.54
N ARG A 137 0.01 -11.05 10.08
CA ARG A 137 1.19 -10.28 10.47
C ARG A 137 1.42 -9.06 9.59
N ILE A 138 0.74 -8.96 8.43
CA ILE A 138 1.11 -7.95 7.44
C ILE A 138 0.75 -6.53 7.87
N TYR A 139 -0.31 -6.35 8.64
CA TYR A 139 -0.69 -5.03 9.12
C TYR A 139 0.43 -4.40 9.96
N ALA A 140 0.88 -5.11 10.99
CA ALA A 140 1.94 -4.61 11.86
C ALA A 140 3.27 -4.46 11.12
N ALA A 141 3.60 -5.41 10.25
CA ALA A 141 4.84 -5.39 9.48
C ALA A 141 4.87 -4.20 8.51
N THR A 142 3.77 -3.94 7.80
CA THR A 142 3.69 -2.80 6.89
C THR A 142 3.89 -1.49 7.64
N GLY A 143 3.19 -1.31 8.76
CA GLY A 143 3.36 -0.12 9.58
C GLY A 143 4.80 0.06 10.07
N ALA A 144 5.44 -1.03 10.49
CA ALA A 144 6.83 -0.99 10.95
C ALA A 144 7.81 -0.59 9.84
N VAL A 145 7.66 -1.17 8.65
CA VAL A 145 8.53 -0.82 7.50
C VAL A 145 8.36 0.65 7.13
N LEU A 146 7.13 1.11 7.02
CA LEU A 146 6.86 2.52 6.69
C LEU A 146 7.42 3.46 7.76
N ALA A 147 7.25 3.11 9.04
CA ALA A 147 7.77 3.91 10.13
C ALA A 147 9.30 3.99 10.08
N LEU A 148 9.98 2.87 9.89
CA LEU A 148 11.43 2.85 9.81
C LEU A 148 11.95 3.61 8.59
N ALA A 149 11.25 3.52 7.47
CA ALA A 149 11.69 4.16 6.23
C ALA A 149 11.41 5.67 6.19
N LEU A 150 10.31 6.12 6.79
CA LEU A 150 9.81 7.50 6.61
C LEU A 150 9.87 8.37 7.86
N LEU A 151 10.19 7.80 9.03
CA LEU A 151 10.18 8.54 10.29
C LEU A 151 11.41 9.37 10.57
N ASP A 152 12.54 8.91 10.07
CA ASP A 152 13.82 9.48 10.45
C ASP A 152 14.02 10.90 9.96
N ASP A 153 13.30 11.27 8.92
CA ASP A 153 13.48 12.58 8.30
C ASP A 153 13.11 13.73 9.23
N GLY A 154 12.10 13.50 10.07
CA GLY A 154 11.71 14.49 11.06
C GLY A 154 12.70 14.64 12.20
N GLY A 155 13.41 13.58 12.52
CA GLY A 155 14.39 13.59 13.60
C GLY A 155 15.75 14.15 13.21
N SER A 156 16.02 14.20 11.93
CA SER A 156 17.32 14.63 11.43
C SER A 156 17.46 16.13 11.24
N SER A 157 16.39 16.82 11.40
CA SER A 157 16.36 18.27 11.22
C SER A 157 17.00 19.04 12.37
#